data_7ca904f8f96dc34e14bcf519541bac8a
#
_entry.id   7ca904f8f96dc34e14bcf519541bac8a
#
_cell.length_a   1.000
_cell.length_b   1.000
_cell.length_c   1.000
_cell.angle_alpha   90.00
_cell.angle_beta   90.00
_cell.angle_gamma   90.00
#
_symmetry.space_group_name_H-M   'P 1'
#
loop_
_entity.id
_entity.type
_entity.pdbx_description
1 polymer ?
#
loop_
_entity_poly.entity_id
_entity_poly.type
_entity_poly.pdbx_seq_one_letter_code
_entity_poly.pdbx_strand_id
1 'polypeptide(L)'
;ISVHDLGILKDDEIKVNKFYKKNQNKFDIIISSGGSSFSSKDYISSFLSQNTELLFKYVRIQPGRPVIFSKLKFNYYFSLPGNPLAVFTNLFFLVSLFIDPSRKDNSSITKFYQSGFSENKKSNLTKFYRVKLSKNILYTHNSKGSAKLISLSEADGLAFVPEGNDKIKKGEKIRFIEF
;
A
#
# COMPACT_ATOMS: atom_id res chain seq x y z
N ILE A 1 1.58 -1.11 -20.06
CA ILE A 1 1.63 0.14 -19.25
C ILE A 1 3.00 0.75 -19.45
N SER A 2 3.05 2.04 -19.79
CA SER A 2 4.29 2.81 -19.83
C SER A 2 4.50 3.49 -18.47
N VAL A 3 5.70 3.37 -17.90
CA VAL A 3 6.05 3.96 -16.61
C VAL A 3 7.13 5.01 -16.82
N HIS A 4 6.92 6.20 -16.25
CA HIS A 4 7.85 7.32 -16.29
C HIS A 4 8.29 7.70 -14.89
N ASP A 5 9.59 7.65 -14.61
CA ASP A 5 10.13 8.17 -13.36
C ASP A 5 10.24 9.70 -13.46
N LEU A 6 9.50 10.39 -12.60
CA LEU A 6 9.47 11.87 -12.55
C LEU A 6 10.46 12.43 -11.50
N GLY A 7 11.24 11.57 -10.87
CA GLY A 7 12.27 11.92 -9.92
C GLY A 7 11.74 12.32 -8.54
N ILE A 8 12.56 13.04 -7.79
CA ILE A 8 12.29 13.46 -6.41
C ILE A 8 11.76 14.88 -6.39
N LEU A 9 10.56 15.04 -5.84
CA LEU A 9 9.96 16.35 -5.61
C LEU A 9 10.35 16.86 -4.22
N LYS A 10 10.94 18.05 -4.16
CA LYS A 10 11.27 18.69 -2.88
C LYS A 10 9.98 19.06 -2.13
N ASP A 11 10.05 19.01 -0.81
CA ASP A 11 8.97 19.36 0.11
C ASP A 11 8.81 20.89 0.21
N ASP A 12 8.22 21.45 -0.86
CA ASP A 12 8.07 22.90 -1.10
C ASP A 12 6.74 23.10 -1.85
N GLU A 13 5.87 23.93 -1.29
CA GLU A 13 4.51 24.16 -1.79
C GLU A 13 4.49 24.65 -3.24
N ILE A 14 5.36 25.61 -3.57
CA ILE A 14 5.41 26.19 -4.93
C ILE A 14 5.85 25.14 -5.94
N LYS A 15 6.83 24.31 -5.58
CA LYS A 15 7.34 23.23 -6.43
C LYS A 15 6.30 22.13 -6.62
N VAL A 16 5.60 21.75 -5.56
CA VAL A 16 4.50 20.78 -5.62
C VAL A 16 3.40 21.27 -6.54
N ASN A 17 2.92 22.50 -6.34
CA ASN A 17 1.89 23.12 -7.18
C ASN A 17 2.30 23.17 -8.66
N LYS A 18 3.54 23.62 -8.94
CA LYS A 18 4.08 23.69 -10.31
C LYS A 18 4.19 22.31 -10.95
N PHE A 19 4.67 21.33 -10.19
CA PHE A 19 4.83 19.96 -10.67
C PHE A 19 3.48 19.33 -11.10
N TYR A 20 2.48 19.37 -10.24
CA TYR A 20 1.17 18.79 -10.54
C TYR A 20 0.48 19.52 -11.68
N LYS A 21 0.45 20.86 -11.70
CA LYS A 21 -0.10 21.66 -12.80
C LYS A 21 0.57 21.36 -14.15
N LYS A 22 1.89 21.16 -14.17
CA LYS A 22 2.65 20.82 -15.39
C LYS A 22 2.33 19.43 -15.92
N ASN A 23 2.00 18.47 -15.04
CA ASN A 23 1.89 17.05 -15.39
C ASN A 23 0.45 16.52 -15.42
N GLN A 24 -0.54 17.30 -14.97
CA GLN A 24 -1.94 16.87 -14.83
C GLN A 24 -2.61 16.33 -16.10
N ASN A 25 -2.12 16.69 -17.31
CA ASN A 25 -2.68 16.24 -18.58
C ASN A 25 -1.72 15.31 -19.38
N LYS A 26 -0.66 14.81 -18.74
CA LYS A 26 0.37 14.01 -19.43
C LYS A 26 0.31 12.52 -19.11
N PHE A 27 -0.29 12.18 -17.99
CA PHE A 27 -0.31 10.82 -17.47
C PHE A 27 -1.71 10.46 -17.00
N ASP A 28 -2.14 9.25 -17.26
CA ASP A 28 -3.44 8.73 -16.79
C ASP A 28 -3.44 8.58 -15.26
N ILE A 29 -2.29 8.19 -14.70
CA ILE A 29 -2.09 7.99 -13.27
C ILE A 29 -0.78 8.63 -12.83
N ILE A 30 -0.82 9.42 -11.76
CA ILE A 30 0.36 9.92 -11.07
C ILE A 30 0.40 9.29 -9.66
N ILE A 31 1.52 8.64 -9.36
CA ILE A 31 1.76 8.02 -8.06
C ILE A 31 2.91 8.76 -7.38
N SER A 32 2.71 9.18 -6.14
CA SER A 32 3.77 9.72 -5.28
C SER A 32 3.91 8.91 -4.01
N SER A 33 5.11 8.82 -3.45
CA SER A 33 5.37 8.27 -2.12
C SER A 33 5.87 9.38 -1.19
N GLY A 34 5.37 9.41 0.04
CA GLY A 34 5.51 10.56 0.95
C GLY A 34 4.43 11.61 0.69
N GLY A 35 4.22 12.51 1.64
CA GLY A 35 3.22 13.55 1.50
C GLY A 35 1.77 13.10 1.69
N SER A 36 1.53 11.97 2.35
CA SER A 36 0.19 11.48 2.70
C SER A 36 -0.10 11.51 4.21
N SER A 37 0.77 12.17 4.98
CA SER A 37 0.69 12.16 6.46
C SER A 37 -0.38 13.08 7.03
N PHE A 38 -0.99 13.94 6.22
CA PHE A 38 -1.96 14.96 6.62
C PHE A 38 -1.44 15.92 7.70
N SER A 39 -0.13 16.07 7.81
CA SER A 39 0.47 17.12 8.62
C SER A 39 0.31 18.49 7.93
N SER A 40 0.41 19.55 8.68
CA SER A 40 0.33 20.93 8.14
C SER A 40 1.40 21.28 7.09
N LYS A 41 2.44 20.45 7.00
CA LYS A 41 3.52 20.55 6.01
C LYS A 41 3.40 19.55 4.86
N ASP A 42 2.25 18.90 4.71
CA ASP A 42 2.01 17.94 3.64
C ASP A 42 1.42 18.63 2.41
N TYR A 43 2.30 19.21 1.60
CA TYR A 43 1.91 20.00 0.43
C TYR A 43 1.25 19.17 -0.67
N ILE A 44 1.57 17.88 -0.79
CA ILE A 44 0.90 16.99 -1.76
C ILE A 44 -0.54 16.75 -1.33
N SER A 45 -0.77 16.42 -0.07
CA SER A 45 -2.10 16.23 0.50
C SER A 45 -2.95 17.49 0.35
N SER A 46 -2.36 18.65 0.64
CA SER A 46 -3.01 19.97 0.50
C SER A 46 -3.39 20.23 -0.96
N PHE A 47 -2.46 20.08 -1.90
CA PHE A 47 -2.71 20.27 -3.33
C PHE A 47 -3.85 19.38 -3.83
N LEU A 48 -3.78 18.08 -3.57
CA LEU A 48 -4.79 17.13 -4.04
C LEU A 48 -6.16 17.43 -3.45
N SER A 49 -6.25 17.77 -2.16
CA SER A 49 -7.51 18.10 -1.50
C SER A 49 -8.18 19.37 -2.03
N GLN A 50 -7.39 20.34 -2.49
CA GLN A 50 -7.90 21.62 -2.99
C GLN A 50 -8.18 21.63 -4.49
N ASN A 51 -7.48 20.82 -5.28
CA ASN A 51 -7.49 20.91 -6.74
C ASN A 51 -8.06 19.68 -7.43
N THR A 52 -8.45 18.65 -6.71
CA THR A 52 -8.97 17.39 -7.28
C THR A 52 -10.23 16.93 -6.55
N GLU A 53 -11.02 16.09 -7.20
CA GLU A 53 -12.09 15.34 -6.55
C GLU A 53 -11.49 14.24 -5.69
N LEU A 54 -11.62 14.36 -4.38
CA LEU A 54 -11.10 13.39 -3.43
C LEU A 54 -12.03 12.18 -3.36
N LEU A 55 -11.54 11.01 -3.74
CA LEU A 55 -12.28 9.75 -3.67
C LEU A 55 -12.17 9.10 -2.28
N PHE A 56 -10.96 9.02 -1.73
CA PHE A 56 -10.74 8.64 -0.32
C PHE A 56 -9.35 9.05 0.19
N LYS A 57 -9.22 9.11 1.54
CA LYS A 57 -7.97 9.49 2.26
C LYS A 57 -7.34 8.35 3.04
N TYR A 58 -8.09 7.30 3.32
CA TYR A 58 -7.63 6.20 4.16
C TYR A 58 -8.16 4.88 3.64
N VAL A 59 -7.35 3.85 3.81
CA VAL A 59 -7.77 2.46 3.61
C VAL A 59 -7.65 1.68 4.93
N ARG A 60 -8.48 0.67 5.10
CA ARG A 60 -8.52 -0.11 6.35
C ARG A 60 -7.48 -1.25 6.36
N ILE A 61 -6.23 -0.90 6.08
CA ILE A 61 -5.10 -1.84 6.03
C ILE A 61 -3.94 -1.40 6.94
N GLN A 62 -3.11 -2.35 7.35
CA GLN A 62 -1.89 -2.13 8.12
C GLN A 62 -0.78 -3.11 7.65
N PRO A 63 0.39 -2.58 7.21
CA PRO A 63 0.76 -1.17 7.05
C PRO A 63 0.09 -0.54 5.82
N GLY A 64 -0.01 0.81 5.80
CA GLY A 64 -0.45 1.55 4.61
C GLY A 64 -1.80 2.26 4.75
N ARG A 65 -2.30 2.46 5.97
CA ARG A 65 -3.58 3.13 6.23
C ARG A 65 -3.71 4.52 5.58
N PRO A 66 -2.75 5.46 5.73
CA PRO A 66 -2.84 6.75 5.06
C PRO A 66 -2.53 6.58 3.56
N VAL A 67 -3.48 6.93 2.73
CA VAL A 67 -3.34 7.00 1.28
C VAL A 67 -4.37 7.97 0.73
N ILE A 68 -3.98 8.81 -0.21
CA ILE A 68 -4.93 9.66 -0.92
C ILE A 68 -5.15 9.06 -2.30
N PHE A 69 -6.41 8.89 -2.65
CA PHE A 69 -6.83 8.61 -4.01
C PHE A 69 -7.79 9.69 -4.46
N SER A 70 -7.46 10.34 -5.55
CA SER A 70 -8.23 11.46 -6.08
C SER A 70 -8.23 11.47 -7.60
N LYS A 71 -9.12 12.27 -8.18
CA LYS A 71 -9.35 12.38 -9.63
C LYS A 71 -9.42 13.84 -10.06
N LEU A 72 -8.83 14.16 -11.19
CA LEU A 72 -9.02 15.43 -11.88
C LEU A 72 -9.29 15.16 -13.35
N LYS A 73 -10.52 15.40 -13.83
CA LYS A 73 -10.97 15.05 -15.18
C LYS A 73 -10.79 13.55 -15.46
N PHE A 74 -9.81 13.18 -16.29
CA PHE A 74 -9.51 11.79 -16.67
C PHE A 74 -8.27 11.23 -15.95
N ASN A 75 -7.57 12.04 -15.15
CA ASN A 75 -6.33 11.66 -14.48
C ASN A 75 -6.59 11.24 -13.05
N TYR A 76 -5.87 10.22 -12.58
CA TYR A 76 -5.95 9.72 -11.22
C TYR A 76 -4.65 9.96 -10.46
N TYR A 77 -4.77 10.19 -9.17
CA TYR A 77 -3.66 10.50 -8.29
C TYR A 77 -3.68 9.59 -7.08
N PHE A 78 -2.55 8.91 -6.86
CA PHE A 78 -2.29 8.17 -5.64
C PHE A 78 -1.14 8.83 -4.88
N SER A 79 -1.41 9.33 -3.67
CA SER A 79 -0.36 9.72 -2.74
C SER A 79 -0.24 8.66 -1.66
N LEU A 80 0.86 7.93 -1.68
CA LEU A 80 1.16 6.80 -0.81
C LEU A 80 1.97 7.24 0.40
N PRO A 81 1.97 6.46 1.51
CA PRO A 81 2.78 6.78 2.69
C PRO A 81 4.27 6.84 2.38
N GLY A 82 5.06 7.53 3.24
CA GLY A 82 6.51 7.55 3.12
C GLY A 82 7.21 6.27 3.60
N ASN A 83 6.51 5.38 4.32
CA ASN A 83 7.08 4.10 4.77
C ASN A 83 7.15 3.11 3.60
N PRO A 84 8.32 2.58 3.22
CA PRO A 84 8.49 1.72 2.05
C PRO A 84 7.61 0.46 2.05
N LEU A 85 7.42 -0.17 3.22
CA LEU A 85 6.54 -1.33 3.32
C LEU A 85 5.07 -0.94 3.07
N ALA A 86 4.65 0.22 3.55
CA ALA A 86 3.31 0.74 3.31
C ALA A 86 3.11 1.13 1.85
N VAL A 87 4.13 1.70 1.19
CA VAL A 87 4.15 1.95 -0.26
C VAL A 87 3.95 0.64 -1.02
N PHE A 88 4.77 -0.36 -0.72
CA PHE A 88 4.68 -1.67 -1.36
C PHE A 88 3.30 -2.31 -1.20
N THR A 89 2.77 -2.32 0.03
CA THR A 89 1.45 -2.90 0.30
C THR A 89 0.35 -2.18 -0.49
N ASN A 90 0.37 -0.83 -0.54
CA ASN A 90 -0.61 -0.07 -1.31
C ASN A 90 -0.45 -0.26 -2.83
N LEU A 91 0.78 -0.30 -3.34
CA LEU A 91 1.03 -0.59 -4.77
C LEU A 91 0.50 -1.98 -5.13
N PHE A 92 0.81 -2.97 -4.31
CA PHE A 92 0.47 -4.37 -4.59
C PHE A 92 -1.04 -4.64 -4.50
N PHE A 93 -1.74 -4.08 -3.51
CA PHE A 93 -3.16 -4.34 -3.29
C PHE A 93 -4.10 -3.30 -3.89
N LEU A 94 -3.75 -2.02 -3.80
CA LEU A 94 -4.65 -0.95 -4.17
C LEU A 94 -4.43 -0.49 -5.60
N VAL A 95 -3.20 -0.07 -5.91
CA VAL A 95 -2.89 0.51 -7.22
C VAL A 95 -2.94 -0.56 -8.31
N SER A 96 -2.42 -1.76 -8.06
CA SER A 96 -2.45 -2.85 -9.04
C SER A 96 -3.87 -3.30 -9.39
N LEU A 97 -4.79 -3.34 -8.41
CA LEU A 97 -6.20 -3.65 -8.64
C LEU A 97 -6.93 -2.55 -9.40
N PHE A 98 -6.52 -1.30 -9.21
CA PHE A 98 -7.06 -0.18 -9.97
C PHE A 98 -6.60 -0.22 -11.44
N ILE A 99 -5.33 -0.55 -11.67
CA ILE A 99 -4.74 -0.64 -13.01
C ILE A 99 -5.25 -1.87 -13.77
N ASP A 100 -5.37 -3.00 -13.08
CA ASP A 100 -5.83 -4.27 -13.65
C ASP A 100 -7.02 -4.81 -12.84
N PRO A 101 -8.25 -4.42 -13.19
CA PRO A 101 -9.45 -4.90 -12.50
C PRO A 101 -9.69 -6.41 -12.60
N SER A 102 -9.06 -7.13 -13.53
CA SER A 102 -9.19 -8.59 -13.65
C SER A 102 -8.63 -9.31 -12.42
N ARG A 103 -7.70 -8.66 -11.70
CA ARG A 103 -7.15 -9.12 -10.42
C ARG A 103 -8.12 -9.02 -9.24
N LYS A 104 -9.33 -8.47 -9.44
CA LYS A 104 -10.37 -8.39 -8.38
C LYS A 104 -10.88 -9.76 -7.97
N ASP A 105 -10.83 -10.72 -8.87
CA ASP A 105 -11.17 -12.11 -8.53
C ASP A 105 -10.01 -12.76 -7.76
N ASN A 106 -9.91 -12.37 -6.49
CA ASN A 106 -8.84 -12.79 -5.57
C ASN A 106 -8.81 -14.31 -5.33
N SER A 107 -9.79 -15.07 -5.81
CA SER A 107 -9.84 -16.52 -5.65
C SER A 107 -8.68 -17.23 -6.38
N SER A 108 -8.24 -16.68 -7.52
CA SER A 108 -7.13 -17.23 -8.30
C SER A 108 -5.75 -16.86 -7.75
N ILE A 109 -5.64 -15.75 -6.99
CA ILE A 109 -4.36 -15.22 -6.51
C ILE A 109 -4.16 -15.55 -5.01
N THR A 110 -5.26 -15.72 -4.27
CA THR A 110 -5.22 -15.98 -2.83
C THR A 110 -5.22 -17.47 -2.53
N LYS A 111 -4.14 -17.95 -1.95
CA LYS A 111 -4.01 -19.32 -1.45
C LYS A 111 -4.19 -19.33 0.08
N PHE A 112 -4.46 -20.50 0.65
CA PHE A 112 -4.56 -20.69 2.10
C PHE A 112 -3.48 -21.64 2.57
N TYR A 113 -2.69 -21.19 3.55
CA TYR A 113 -1.63 -21.99 4.18
C TYR A 113 -1.74 -21.91 5.70
N GLN A 114 -1.13 -22.88 6.37
CA GLN A 114 -1.07 -22.88 7.83
C GLN A 114 -0.15 -21.78 8.36
N SER A 115 -0.58 -21.10 9.41
CA SER A 115 0.26 -20.13 10.13
C SER A 115 1.29 -20.84 10.98
N GLY A 116 2.56 -20.53 10.82
CA GLY A 116 3.68 -20.95 11.68
C GLY A 116 3.84 -20.06 12.93
N PHE A 117 2.97 -19.05 13.08
CA PHE A 117 3.05 -18.05 14.16
C PHE A 117 1.68 -17.83 14.82
N SER A 118 1.71 -17.26 16.00
CA SER A 118 0.51 -16.77 16.70
C SER A 118 0.66 -15.27 16.94
N GLU A 119 -0.41 -14.52 16.80
CA GLU A 119 -0.44 -13.08 17.07
C GLU A 119 -1.83 -12.63 17.54
N ASN A 120 -1.83 -11.65 18.44
CA ASN A 120 -3.03 -10.90 18.80
C ASN A 120 -3.05 -9.59 18.00
N LYS A 121 -3.99 -9.46 17.10
CA LYS A 121 -4.18 -8.25 16.29
C LYS A 121 -4.91 -7.19 17.12
N LYS A 122 -4.19 -6.16 17.54
CA LYS A 122 -4.73 -5.07 18.38
C LYS A 122 -5.52 -4.01 17.60
N SER A 123 -5.69 -4.16 16.29
CA SER A 123 -6.36 -3.17 15.44
C SER A 123 -7.46 -3.80 14.61
N ASN A 124 -8.59 -3.10 14.49
CA ASN A 124 -9.69 -3.49 13.61
C ASN A 124 -9.41 -3.10 12.14
N LEU A 125 -8.25 -3.52 11.62
CA LEU A 125 -7.81 -3.28 10.24
C LEU A 125 -7.41 -4.62 9.62
N THR A 126 -7.47 -4.75 8.31
CA THR A 126 -6.80 -5.86 7.62
C THR A 126 -5.29 -5.71 7.80
N LYS A 127 -4.65 -6.73 8.37
CA LYS A 127 -3.22 -6.68 8.67
C LYS A 127 -2.44 -7.61 7.74
N PHE A 128 -1.38 -7.06 7.15
CA PHE A 128 -0.47 -7.78 6.26
C PHE A 128 0.81 -8.14 6.97
N TYR A 129 1.27 -9.37 6.72
CA TYR A 129 2.49 -9.94 7.27
C TYR A 129 3.38 -10.40 6.13
N ARG A 130 4.65 -10.03 6.14
CA ARG A 130 5.65 -10.60 5.25
C ARG A 130 5.95 -12.01 5.72
N VAL A 131 5.85 -12.97 4.84
CA VAL A 131 5.99 -14.35 5.21
C VAL A 131 6.88 -15.11 4.23
N LYS A 132 7.56 -16.09 4.77
CA LYS A 132 8.25 -17.12 4.00
C LYS A 132 7.43 -18.39 4.02
N LEU A 133 7.23 -19.00 2.86
CA LEU A 133 6.50 -20.25 2.72
C LEU A 133 7.48 -21.42 2.77
N SER A 134 7.31 -22.31 3.72
CA SER A 134 8.08 -23.55 3.79
C SER A 134 7.19 -24.70 4.22
N LYS A 135 7.21 -25.80 3.46
CA LYS A 135 6.42 -27.03 3.73
C LYS A 135 4.93 -26.73 4.03
N ASN A 136 4.32 -25.86 3.23
CA ASN A 136 2.92 -25.40 3.39
C ASN A 136 2.63 -24.64 4.70
N ILE A 137 3.66 -24.10 5.34
CA ILE A 137 3.54 -23.29 6.55
C ILE A 137 4.14 -21.90 6.28
N LEU A 138 3.45 -20.86 6.73
CA LEU A 138 3.85 -19.45 6.60
C LEU A 138 4.57 -18.99 7.87
N TYR A 139 5.82 -18.60 7.73
CA TYR A 139 6.65 -18.08 8.81
C TYR A 139 6.83 -16.58 8.66
N THR A 140 6.60 -15.81 9.73
CA THR A 140 6.85 -14.37 9.73
C THR A 140 8.33 -14.04 9.94
N HIS A 141 8.79 -13.00 9.28
CA HIS A 141 10.07 -12.37 9.62
C HIS A 141 9.88 -11.42 10.81
N ASN A 142 10.47 -11.76 11.95
CA ASN A 142 10.48 -10.91 13.16
C ASN A 142 11.56 -9.82 13.08
N SER A 143 11.54 -9.00 12.03
CA SER A 143 12.50 -7.92 11.88
C SER A 143 11.97 -6.60 12.46
N LYS A 144 12.79 -5.96 13.31
CA LYS A 144 12.54 -4.63 13.89
C LYS A 144 13.35 -3.58 13.12
N GLY A 145 12.84 -2.34 13.03
CA GLY A 145 13.59 -1.20 12.48
C GLY A 145 13.82 -1.26 10.97
N SER A 146 15.01 -0.86 10.52
CA SER A 146 15.45 -0.84 9.10
C SER A 146 15.46 -2.21 8.44
N ALA A 147 15.64 -3.29 9.22
CA ALA A 147 15.53 -4.68 8.76
C ALA A 147 14.16 -5.02 8.15
N LYS A 148 13.17 -4.14 8.25
CA LYS A 148 11.85 -4.33 7.63
C LYS A 148 11.88 -4.36 6.10
N LEU A 149 12.82 -3.65 5.45
CA LEU A 149 12.98 -3.70 3.99
C LEU A 149 13.67 -4.99 3.55
N ILE A 150 14.72 -5.40 4.25
CA ILE A 150 15.40 -6.68 4.00
C ILE A 150 14.40 -7.83 4.10
N SER A 151 13.53 -7.82 5.12
CA SER A 151 12.51 -8.85 5.26
C SER A 151 11.44 -8.86 4.15
N LEU A 152 11.29 -7.78 3.39
CA LEU A 152 10.43 -7.76 2.21
C LEU A 152 11.11 -8.47 1.03
N SER A 153 12.41 -8.28 0.82
CA SER A 153 13.17 -8.96 -0.24
C SER A 153 13.37 -10.45 0.02
N GLU A 154 13.27 -10.89 1.28
CA GLU A 154 13.39 -12.28 1.69
C GLU A 154 12.04 -13.01 1.80
N ALA A 155 10.92 -12.27 1.72
CA ALA A 155 9.59 -12.84 1.80
C ALA A 155 9.16 -13.44 0.44
N ASP A 156 8.43 -14.56 0.50
CA ASP A 156 7.83 -15.16 -0.68
C ASP A 156 6.46 -14.52 -1.02
N GLY A 157 5.90 -13.74 -0.09
CA GLY A 157 4.63 -13.06 -0.28
C GLY A 157 4.09 -12.39 0.98
N LEU A 158 2.83 -11.97 0.90
CA LEU A 158 2.08 -11.38 2.01
C LEU A 158 0.98 -12.33 2.48
N ALA A 159 1.04 -12.73 3.74
CA ALA A 159 -0.13 -13.25 4.43
C ALA A 159 -0.98 -12.09 4.95
N PHE A 160 -2.29 -12.24 4.97
CA PHE A 160 -3.15 -11.21 5.53
C PHE A 160 -4.33 -11.77 6.32
N VAL A 161 -4.69 -11.00 7.33
CA VAL A 161 -5.78 -11.29 8.25
C VAL A 161 -6.81 -10.16 8.14
N PRO A 162 -8.02 -10.45 7.68
CA PRO A 162 -9.06 -9.46 7.52
C PRO A 162 -9.40 -8.73 8.83
N GLU A 163 -10.02 -7.57 8.71
CA GLU A 163 -10.68 -6.95 9.87
C GLU A 163 -11.71 -7.89 10.46
N GLY A 164 -12.01 -7.73 11.76
CA GLY A 164 -12.91 -8.62 12.48
C GLY A 164 -12.22 -9.87 13.07
N ASN A 165 -11.08 -10.30 12.54
CA ASN A 165 -10.28 -11.37 13.11
C ASN A 165 -9.22 -10.79 14.04
N ASP A 166 -9.35 -10.99 15.34
CA ASP A 166 -8.47 -10.37 16.34
C ASP A 166 -7.26 -11.23 16.71
N LYS A 167 -7.26 -12.51 16.34
CA LYS A 167 -6.22 -13.47 16.72
C LYS A 167 -5.84 -14.36 15.54
N ILE A 168 -4.57 -14.70 15.49
CA ILE A 168 -4.04 -15.78 14.67
C ILE A 168 -3.49 -16.82 15.62
N LYS A 169 -3.86 -18.09 15.44
CA LYS A 169 -3.27 -19.22 16.15
C LYS A 169 -2.34 -19.98 15.21
N LYS A 170 -1.21 -20.44 15.76
CA LYS A 170 -0.32 -21.35 15.03
C LYS A 170 -1.11 -22.56 14.53
N GLY A 171 -0.92 -22.96 13.26
CA GLY A 171 -1.67 -24.03 12.62
C GLY A 171 -3.00 -23.59 11.95
N GLU A 172 -3.49 -22.40 12.23
CA GLU A 172 -4.69 -21.84 11.59
C GLU A 172 -4.43 -21.53 10.12
N LYS A 173 -5.39 -21.78 9.24
CA LYS A 173 -5.31 -21.40 7.83
C LYS A 173 -5.51 -19.90 7.66
N ILE A 174 -4.54 -19.23 7.07
CA ILE A 174 -4.58 -17.80 6.75
C ILE A 174 -4.38 -17.57 5.26
N ARG A 175 -4.86 -16.43 4.79
CA ARG A 175 -4.76 -16.03 3.39
C ARG A 175 -3.33 -15.61 3.05
N PHE A 176 -2.88 -15.98 1.86
CA PHE A 176 -1.55 -15.68 1.34
C PHE A 176 -1.62 -15.29 -0.13
N ILE A 177 -0.86 -14.28 -0.51
CA ILE A 177 -0.64 -13.87 -1.89
C ILE A 177 0.86 -13.84 -2.13
N GLU A 178 1.28 -14.59 -3.14
CA GLU A 178 2.66 -14.71 -3.61
C GLU A 178 3.06 -13.45 -4.40
N PHE A 179 4.36 -13.05 -4.36
CA PHE A 179 4.89 -11.91 -5.11
C PHE A 179 5.11 -12.22 -6.59
#